data_ec5652ac6587b3ebc2945e0ef8e603d6
#
_entry.id   ec5652ac6587b3ebc2945e0ef8e603d6
#
_cell.length_a   1.000
_cell.length_b   1.000
_cell.length_c   1.000
_cell.angle_alpha   90.00
_cell.angle_beta   90.00
_cell.angle_gamma   90.00
#
_symmetry.space_group_name_H-M   'P 1'
#
loop_
_entity.id
_entity.type
_entity.pdbx_description
1 polymer ?
#
loop_
_entity_poly.entity_id
_entity_poly.type
_entity_poly.pdbx_seq_one_letter_code
_entity_poly.pdbx_strand_id
1 'polypeptide(L)'
;MRADAPQPDVICAMAIAARGAGRVLARSTTETRNKALMAAADALRASQSELLVANARDVAAFTGAAAFRDRLTLNPERVEAMAKGLEQVASLPDPVGHVMAEWDRPNGLRIRRVATPVGVIGMIYESRPNVGADAAALCIKSGNAVILRGGSDSLSSARVIHAAMQAGLKAAGLPVECVQIPPDADRAHVASMLGAAGLIDLIIPRGGKSLVERVCAEARVPVLAHAEGLCHTYVHAAADLEMARRIVLNAKLRRPGICGATETLLVDQAIAPKILPGLIEDLATRGCTFRADARARDIVPDLPAATEDDFATEWLDAILSVGVVDGVEDALAHIARYGSAHTEAIVTEDEVAATTFLNGTDSAVVMWNASTQFCDGGEFGFGAEIGIATGRFHARGPVGLEQLTTYRYEVIGTGQVRL
;
A
#
# COMPACT_ATOMS: atom_id res chain seq x y z
N MET A 1 -14.87 46.94 -18.01
CA MET A 1 -15.13 45.61 -17.39
C MET A 1 -13.78 44.94 -17.13
N ARG A 2 -13.34 44.85 -15.88
CA ARG A 2 -12.17 44.05 -15.55
C ARG A 2 -12.68 42.59 -15.61
N ALA A 3 -12.08 41.78 -16.48
CA ALA A 3 -12.31 40.34 -16.47
C ALA A 3 -11.95 39.85 -15.07
N ASP A 4 -12.88 39.19 -14.40
CA ASP A 4 -12.60 38.51 -13.14
C ASP A 4 -11.41 37.60 -13.36
N ALA A 5 -10.35 37.78 -12.57
CA ALA A 5 -9.23 36.84 -12.55
C ALA A 5 -9.82 35.49 -12.17
N PRO A 6 -9.47 34.40 -12.88
CA PRO A 6 -9.99 33.07 -12.56
C PRO A 6 -9.70 32.81 -11.07
N GLN A 7 -10.74 32.46 -10.31
CA GLN A 7 -10.57 32.04 -8.93
C GLN A 7 -9.52 30.94 -8.89
N PRO A 8 -8.52 31.04 -7.98
CA PRO A 8 -7.52 29.99 -7.88
C PRO A 8 -8.21 28.65 -7.61
N ASP A 9 -7.84 27.63 -8.35
CA ASP A 9 -8.31 26.26 -8.15
C ASP A 9 -8.17 25.90 -6.65
N VAL A 10 -9.27 25.43 -6.06
CA VAL A 10 -9.36 25.07 -4.63
C VAL A 10 -8.20 24.17 -4.22
N ILE A 11 -7.86 23.18 -5.04
CA ILE A 11 -6.75 22.25 -4.77
C ILE A 11 -5.40 22.98 -4.79
N CYS A 12 -5.19 23.91 -5.71
CA CYS A 12 -3.96 24.71 -5.72
C CYS A 12 -3.82 25.55 -4.44
N ALA A 13 -4.90 26.19 -3.97
CA ALA A 13 -4.89 26.95 -2.72
C ALA A 13 -4.59 26.03 -1.52
N MET A 14 -5.23 24.87 -1.44
CA MET A 14 -4.98 23.85 -0.41
C MET A 14 -3.53 23.37 -0.44
N ALA A 15 -2.98 23.08 -1.60
CA ALA A 15 -1.60 22.57 -1.74
C ALA A 15 -0.56 23.63 -1.35
N ILE A 16 -0.81 24.92 -1.64
CA ILE A 16 0.03 26.03 -1.17
C ILE A 16 -0.01 26.12 0.38
N ALA A 17 -1.19 26.03 0.99
CA ALA A 17 -1.34 26.03 2.44
C ALA A 17 -0.67 24.78 3.06
N ALA A 18 -0.86 23.58 2.48
CA ALA A 18 -0.21 22.34 2.89
C ALA A 18 1.33 22.47 2.86
N ARG A 19 1.88 23.10 1.82
CA ARG A 19 3.32 23.32 1.69
C ARG A 19 3.87 24.22 2.80
N GLY A 20 3.13 25.27 3.15
CA GLY A 20 3.46 26.14 4.29
C GLY A 20 3.44 25.36 5.60
N ALA A 21 2.36 24.66 5.87
CA ALA A 21 2.16 23.85 7.07
C ALA A 21 3.18 22.69 7.16
N GLY A 22 3.45 22.00 6.05
CA GLY A 22 4.42 20.91 5.97
C GLY A 22 5.84 21.32 6.37
N ARG A 23 6.25 22.58 6.08
CA ARG A 23 7.56 23.11 6.53
C ARG A 23 7.64 23.23 8.04
N VAL A 24 6.53 23.57 8.70
CA VAL A 24 6.45 23.63 10.19
C VAL A 24 6.49 22.21 10.74
N LEU A 25 5.68 21.31 10.18
CA LEU A 25 5.58 19.92 10.59
C LEU A 25 6.94 19.18 10.46
N ALA A 26 7.65 19.35 9.34
CA ALA A 26 8.95 18.73 9.10
C ALA A 26 10.04 19.15 10.08
N ARG A 27 9.88 20.32 10.73
CA ARG A 27 10.82 20.84 11.72
C ARG A 27 10.37 20.58 13.16
N SER A 28 9.18 20.06 13.36
CA SER A 28 8.67 19.72 14.70
C SER A 28 9.39 18.50 15.26
N THR A 29 9.40 18.40 16.59
CA THR A 29 10.02 17.24 17.26
C THR A 29 9.13 16.00 17.15
N THR A 30 9.72 14.84 17.36
CA THR A 30 8.99 13.56 17.46
C THR A 30 7.88 13.62 18.50
N GLU A 31 8.16 14.21 19.67
CA GLU A 31 7.21 14.35 20.77
C GLU A 31 6.01 15.21 20.36
N THR A 32 6.25 16.27 19.58
CA THR A 32 5.17 17.15 19.10
C THR A 32 4.26 16.40 18.12
N ARG A 33 4.83 15.63 17.18
CA ARG A 33 4.05 14.82 16.24
C ARG A 33 3.31 13.69 16.95
N ASN A 34 3.95 13.03 17.92
CA ASN A 34 3.32 12.01 18.74
C ASN A 34 2.15 12.58 19.56
N LYS A 35 2.34 13.76 20.18
CA LYS A 35 1.26 14.46 20.90
C LYS A 35 0.07 14.75 19.98
N ALA A 36 0.31 15.16 18.74
CA ALA A 36 -0.76 15.40 17.76
C ALA A 36 -1.55 14.11 17.48
N LEU A 37 -0.88 12.98 17.28
CA LEU A 37 -1.51 11.68 17.01
C LEU A 37 -2.31 11.17 18.22
N MET A 38 -1.73 11.25 19.43
CA MET A 38 -2.44 10.85 20.66
C MET A 38 -3.70 11.69 20.89
N ALA A 39 -3.59 13.02 20.74
CA ALA A 39 -4.74 13.90 20.89
C ALA A 39 -5.79 13.69 19.77
N ALA A 40 -5.38 13.31 18.55
CA ALA A 40 -6.31 12.93 17.48
C ALA A 40 -7.04 11.61 17.79
N ALA A 41 -6.36 10.63 18.40
CA ALA A 41 -6.97 9.39 18.86
C ALA A 41 -8.05 9.65 19.92
N ASP A 42 -7.75 10.50 20.90
CA ASP A 42 -8.72 10.92 21.92
C ASP A 42 -9.91 11.66 21.30
N ALA A 43 -9.66 12.55 20.31
CA ALA A 43 -10.72 13.26 19.60
C ALA A 43 -11.60 12.33 18.78
N LEU A 44 -11.05 11.26 18.15
CA LEU A 44 -11.84 10.22 17.45
C LEU A 44 -12.76 9.49 18.42
N ARG A 45 -12.26 9.10 19.60
CA ARG A 45 -13.10 8.46 20.65
C ARG A 45 -14.20 9.40 21.12
N ALA A 46 -13.87 10.66 21.36
CA ALA A 46 -14.85 11.67 21.80
C ALA A 46 -15.93 11.93 20.74
N SER A 47 -15.59 11.85 19.45
CA SER A 47 -16.54 12.05 18.33
C SER A 47 -17.19 10.76 17.84
N GLN A 48 -17.03 9.62 18.53
CA GLN A 48 -17.53 8.31 18.08
C GLN A 48 -19.03 8.33 17.73
N SER A 49 -19.88 8.89 18.58
CA SER A 49 -21.32 8.97 18.33
C SER A 49 -21.66 9.77 17.06
N GLU A 50 -20.99 10.93 16.88
CA GLU A 50 -21.16 11.76 15.69
C GLU A 50 -20.67 11.04 14.44
N LEU A 51 -19.52 10.37 14.52
CA LEU A 51 -18.95 9.59 13.41
C LEU A 51 -19.88 8.44 13.00
N LEU A 52 -20.46 7.71 13.94
CA LEU A 52 -21.38 6.62 13.62
C LEU A 52 -22.69 7.14 12.98
N VAL A 53 -23.20 8.30 13.40
CA VAL A 53 -24.34 8.95 12.76
C VAL A 53 -24.00 9.41 11.33
N ALA A 54 -22.82 10.01 11.13
CA ALA A 54 -22.37 10.42 9.81
C ALA A 54 -22.17 9.20 8.89
N ASN A 55 -21.57 8.11 9.41
CA ASN A 55 -21.37 6.89 8.67
C ASN A 55 -22.69 6.19 8.31
N ALA A 56 -23.69 6.18 9.18
CA ALA A 56 -25.00 5.63 8.87
C ALA A 56 -25.67 6.35 7.68
N ARG A 57 -25.45 7.67 7.52
CA ARG A 57 -25.92 8.43 6.34
C ARG A 57 -25.18 8.00 5.08
N ASP A 58 -23.86 7.86 5.14
CA ASP A 58 -23.04 7.40 4.02
C ASP A 58 -23.46 5.99 3.59
N VAL A 59 -23.63 5.05 4.52
CA VAL A 59 -24.04 3.66 4.25
C VAL A 59 -25.46 3.58 3.70
N ALA A 60 -26.40 4.43 4.18
CA ALA A 60 -27.79 4.46 3.68
C ALA A 60 -27.86 4.97 2.23
N ALA A 61 -26.99 5.91 1.85
CA ALA A 61 -26.90 6.44 0.49
C ALA A 61 -26.14 5.51 -0.48
N PHE A 62 -25.43 4.51 0.02
CA PHE A 62 -24.59 3.63 -0.79
C PHE A 62 -25.40 2.58 -1.54
N THR A 63 -25.26 2.53 -2.88
CA THR A 63 -25.96 1.59 -3.77
C THR A 63 -25.07 0.51 -4.38
N GLY A 64 -23.77 0.47 -4.02
CA GLY A 64 -22.79 -0.48 -4.57
C GLY A 64 -22.88 -1.89 -3.97
N ALA A 65 -21.95 -2.76 -4.38
CA ALA A 65 -21.88 -4.15 -3.96
C ALA A 65 -21.69 -4.31 -2.44
N ALA A 66 -22.16 -5.44 -1.88
CA ALA A 66 -22.14 -5.73 -0.44
C ALA A 66 -20.74 -5.66 0.18
N ALA A 67 -19.71 -6.13 -0.53
CA ALA A 67 -18.32 -6.09 -0.08
C ALA A 67 -17.79 -4.65 0.12
N PHE A 68 -18.19 -3.71 -0.74
CA PHE A 68 -17.84 -2.29 -0.58
C PHE A 68 -18.65 -1.64 0.53
N ARG A 69 -19.91 -2.04 0.72
CA ARG A 69 -20.73 -1.60 1.84
C ARG A 69 -20.13 -2.02 3.18
N ASP A 70 -19.63 -3.25 3.32
CA ASP A 70 -18.92 -3.68 4.54
C ASP A 70 -17.66 -2.83 4.82
N ARG A 71 -16.87 -2.54 3.78
CA ARG A 71 -15.67 -1.69 3.90
C ARG A 71 -16.00 -0.25 4.32
N LEU A 72 -17.16 0.26 3.89
CA LEU A 72 -17.67 1.59 4.22
C LEU A 72 -18.20 1.66 5.65
N THR A 73 -18.78 0.57 6.16
CA THR A 73 -19.50 0.54 7.44
C THR A 73 -18.55 0.66 8.61
N LEU A 74 -18.81 1.62 9.50
CA LEU A 74 -18.13 1.76 10.80
C LEU A 74 -19.05 1.26 11.92
N ASN A 75 -18.43 0.70 12.95
CA ASN A 75 -19.02 0.35 14.23
C ASN A 75 -18.08 0.82 15.36
N PRO A 76 -18.48 0.75 16.63
CA PRO A 76 -17.65 1.19 17.74
C PRO A 76 -16.25 0.53 17.75
N GLU A 77 -16.17 -0.75 17.43
CA GLU A 77 -14.92 -1.51 17.39
C GLU A 77 -13.98 -1.01 16.27
N ARG A 78 -14.52 -0.67 15.10
CA ARG A 78 -13.75 -0.11 13.98
C ARG A 78 -13.28 1.33 14.27
N VAL A 79 -14.07 2.12 15.00
CA VAL A 79 -13.65 3.47 15.46
C VAL A 79 -12.51 3.36 16.48
N GLU A 80 -12.65 2.46 17.47
CA GLU A 80 -11.59 2.20 18.43
C GLU A 80 -10.31 1.65 17.77
N ALA A 81 -10.46 0.80 16.74
CA ALA A 81 -9.32 0.30 15.96
C ALA A 81 -8.58 1.45 15.25
N MET A 82 -9.30 2.43 14.68
CA MET A 82 -8.67 3.64 14.12
C MET A 82 -7.90 4.43 15.17
N ALA A 83 -8.49 4.68 16.35
CA ALA A 83 -7.83 5.40 17.43
C ALA A 83 -6.54 4.67 17.87
N LYS A 84 -6.60 3.36 18.06
CA LYS A 84 -5.43 2.51 18.36
C LYS A 84 -4.39 2.54 17.23
N GLY A 85 -4.81 2.61 15.97
CA GLY A 85 -3.91 2.77 14.84
C GLY A 85 -3.09 4.06 14.93
N LEU A 86 -3.72 5.18 15.31
CA LEU A 86 -3.00 6.45 15.54
C LEU A 86 -1.99 6.33 16.69
N GLU A 87 -2.36 5.71 17.81
CA GLU A 87 -1.48 5.45 18.95
C GLU A 87 -0.31 4.56 18.57
N GLN A 88 -0.56 3.51 17.78
CA GLN A 88 0.48 2.63 17.25
C GLN A 88 1.47 3.40 16.37
N VAL A 89 0.98 4.21 15.42
CA VAL A 89 1.85 5.06 14.59
C VAL A 89 2.65 6.05 15.43
N ALA A 90 2.06 6.65 16.48
CA ALA A 90 2.79 7.52 17.40
C ALA A 90 3.96 6.81 18.10
N SER A 91 3.82 5.51 18.40
CA SER A 91 4.84 4.70 19.08
C SER A 91 5.99 4.24 18.16
N LEU A 92 5.80 4.28 16.84
CA LEU A 92 6.82 3.84 15.89
C LEU A 92 8.06 4.74 15.92
N PRO A 93 9.25 4.22 15.54
CA PRO A 93 10.45 5.02 15.36
C PRO A 93 10.21 6.20 14.40
N ASP A 94 10.81 7.34 14.71
CA ASP A 94 10.74 8.53 13.85
C ASP A 94 11.71 8.39 12.66
N PRO A 95 11.24 8.40 11.41
CA PRO A 95 12.12 8.34 10.26
C PRO A 95 12.80 9.67 9.97
N VAL A 96 12.24 10.81 10.42
CA VAL A 96 12.73 12.14 10.06
C VAL A 96 14.03 12.45 10.78
N GLY A 97 15.06 12.79 10.01
CA GLY A 97 16.38 13.09 10.56
C GLY A 97 17.25 11.85 10.80
N HIS A 98 16.75 10.64 10.50
CA HIS A 98 17.56 9.42 10.59
C HIS A 98 18.75 9.48 9.63
N VAL A 99 19.95 9.20 10.14
CA VAL A 99 21.17 9.13 9.34
C VAL A 99 21.25 7.76 8.67
N MET A 100 20.89 7.69 7.40
CA MET A 100 20.86 6.46 6.62
C MET A 100 22.27 5.95 6.25
N ALA A 101 23.23 6.87 6.06
CA ALA A 101 24.63 6.59 5.78
C ALA A 101 25.49 7.80 6.13
N GLU A 102 26.74 7.55 6.55
CA GLU A 102 27.75 8.57 6.84
C GLU A 102 29.12 8.09 6.35
N TRP A 103 29.91 9.00 5.77
CA TRP A 103 31.28 8.69 5.35
C TRP A 103 32.15 9.94 5.28
N ASP A 104 33.44 9.76 5.49
CA ASP A 104 34.45 10.81 5.38
C ASP A 104 35.09 10.81 3.98
N ARG A 105 35.55 11.99 3.55
CA ARG A 105 36.27 12.15 2.28
C ARG A 105 37.76 12.48 2.54
N PRO A 106 38.67 12.12 1.60
CA PRO A 106 40.09 12.40 1.76
C PRO A 106 40.42 13.89 1.96
N ASN A 107 39.58 14.79 1.50
CA ASN A 107 39.74 16.24 1.68
C ASN A 107 39.19 16.76 3.02
N GLY A 108 38.81 15.87 3.96
CA GLY A 108 38.29 16.23 5.29
C GLY A 108 36.84 16.59 5.36
N LEU A 109 36.07 16.45 4.26
CA LEU A 109 34.61 16.60 4.31
C LEU A 109 33.98 15.33 4.90
N ARG A 110 33.02 15.52 5.79
CA ARG A 110 32.08 14.48 6.26
C ARG A 110 30.78 14.62 5.53
N ILE A 111 30.26 13.53 4.94
CA ILE A 111 29.00 13.50 4.20
C ILE A 111 28.02 12.57 4.91
N ARG A 112 26.81 13.05 5.13
CA ARG A 112 25.71 12.30 5.73
C ARG A 112 24.54 12.26 4.76
N ARG A 113 23.91 11.10 4.63
CA ARG A 113 22.63 10.97 3.96
C ARG A 113 21.55 10.88 5.03
N VAL A 114 20.68 11.89 5.07
CA VAL A 114 19.71 12.08 6.17
C VAL A 114 18.30 12.04 5.62
N ALA A 115 17.44 11.21 6.20
CA ALA A 115 16.03 11.08 5.83
C ALA A 115 15.27 12.39 6.07
N THR A 116 14.45 12.76 5.11
CA THR A 116 13.59 13.97 5.14
C THR A 116 12.20 13.64 4.62
N PRO A 117 11.14 14.36 5.05
CA PRO A 117 9.81 14.20 4.47
C PRO A 117 9.81 14.38 2.95
N VAL A 118 8.94 13.65 2.25
CA VAL A 118 8.69 13.85 0.81
C VAL A 118 8.13 15.26 0.56
N GLY A 119 7.18 15.72 1.39
CA GLY A 119 6.60 17.05 1.29
C GLY A 119 5.08 17.06 1.42
N VAL A 120 4.36 17.37 0.35
CA VAL A 120 2.90 17.34 0.28
C VAL A 120 2.46 16.06 -0.44
N ILE A 121 1.67 15.23 0.24
CA ILE A 121 1.14 13.98 -0.29
C ILE A 121 -0.33 14.17 -0.66
N GLY A 122 -0.71 13.76 -1.87
CA GLY A 122 -2.10 13.63 -2.29
C GLY A 122 -2.56 12.17 -2.15
N MET A 123 -3.57 11.93 -1.32
CA MET A 123 -4.15 10.61 -1.16
C MET A 123 -5.53 10.55 -1.82
N ILE A 124 -5.72 9.66 -2.80
CA ILE A 124 -6.99 9.48 -3.51
C ILE A 124 -7.51 8.08 -3.17
N TYR A 125 -8.67 7.97 -2.49
CA TYR A 125 -9.16 6.68 -2.01
C TYR A 125 -10.68 6.52 -2.14
N GLU A 126 -11.15 5.27 -2.13
CA GLU A 126 -12.55 4.89 -2.32
C GLU A 126 -13.07 4.07 -1.13
N SER A 127 -14.34 4.28 -0.77
CA SER A 127 -15.17 3.42 0.12
C SER A 127 -14.51 2.89 1.40
N ARG A 128 -13.58 3.67 2.00
CA ARG A 128 -12.84 3.24 3.20
C ARG A 128 -12.58 4.44 4.12
N PRO A 129 -13.51 4.80 5.02
CA PRO A 129 -13.35 5.97 5.89
C PRO A 129 -12.07 5.94 6.75
N ASN A 130 -11.66 4.76 7.23
CA ASN A 130 -10.45 4.58 8.03
C ASN A 130 -9.16 4.99 7.31
N VAL A 131 -9.10 4.87 5.98
CA VAL A 131 -7.89 5.21 5.20
C VAL A 131 -7.50 6.67 5.41
N GLY A 132 -8.48 7.58 5.60
CA GLY A 132 -8.21 8.98 5.90
C GLY A 132 -7.45 9.17 7.22
N ALA A 133 -7.79 8.42 8.27
CA ALA A 133 -7.09 8.44 9.55
C ALA A 133 -5.69 7.82 9.45
N ASP A 134 -5.59 6.65 8.86
CA ASP A 134 -4.33 5.91 8.72
C ASP A 134 -3.31 6.71 7.89
N ALA A 135 -3.74 7.24 6.74
CA ALA A 135 -2.90 8.07 5.87
C ALA A 135 -2.45 9.37 6.55
N ALA A 136 -3.38 10.06 7.25
CA ALA A 136 -3.04 11.27 7.99
C ALA A 136 -2.03 10.98 9.10
N ALA A 137 -2.19 9.87 9.84
CA ALA A 137 -1.28 9.48 10.90
C ALA A 137 0.14 9.24 10.38
N LEU A 138 0.27 8.43 9.34
CA LEU A 138 1.57 8.13 8.71
C LEU A 138 2.22 9.40 8.15
N CYS A 139 1.44 10.28 7.50
CA CYS A 139 1.94 11.55 6.98
C CYS A 139 2.41 12.48 8.11
N ILE A 140 1.62 12.66 9.17
CA ILE A 140 2.01 13.49 10.35
C ILE A 140 3.30 12.94 10.95
N LYS A 141 3.38 11.63 11.22
CA LYS A 141 4.55 11.02 11.85
C LYS A 141 5.81 11.15 10.99
N SER A 142 5.70 10.98 9.68
CA SER A 142 6.81 11.15 8.73
C SER A 142 7.07 12.59 8.30
N GLY A 143 6.38 13.57 8.92
CA GLY A 143 6.61 15.00 8.70
C GLY A 143 6.03 15.56 7.41
N ASN A 144 5.14 14.84 6.73
CA ASN A 144 4.48 15.23 5.50
C ASN A 144 3.13 15.90 5.75
N ALA A 145 2.78 16.92 4.97
CA ALA A 145 1.41 17.37 4.85
C ALA A 145 0.64 16.50 3.88
N VAL A 146 -0.69 16.37 4.05
CA VAL A 146 -1.52 15.51 3.23
C VAL A 146 -2.84 16.16 2.83
N ILE A 147 -3.23 15.95 1.56
CA ILE A 147 -4.56 16.27 1.03
C ILE A 147 -5.27 14.94 0.76
N LEU A 148 -6.35 14.70 1.48
CA LEU A 148 -7.11 13.45 1.49
C LEU A 148 -8.37 13.59 0.63
N ARG A 149 -8.41 12.98 -0.54
CA ARG A 149 -9.58 12.96 -1.40
C ARG A 149 -10.25 11.60 -1.34
N GLY A 150 -11.22 11.46 -0.44
CA GLY A 150 -12.08 10.29 -0.31
C GLY A 150 -13.17 10.22 -1.38
N GLY A 151 -13.80 9.06 -1.56
CA GLY A 151 -14.98 8.89 -2.38
C GLY A 151 -16.18 9.71 -1.89
N SER A 152 -17.15 9.97 -2.78
CA SER A 152 -18.41 10.64 -2.41
C SER A 152 -19.26 9.82 -1.44
N ASP A 153 -19.03 8.52 -1.42
CA ASP A 153 -19.73 7.53 -0.60
C ASP A 153 -19.33 7.55 0.89
N SER A 154 -18.24 8.25 1.24
CA SER A 154 -17.72 8.31 2.61
C SER A 154 -17.48 9.75 3.11
N LEU A 155 -18.00 10.74 2.42
CA LEU A 155 -17.68 12.15 2.68
C LEU A 155 -18.13 12.63 4.07
N SER A 156 -19.30 12.18 4.55
CA SER A 156 -19.81 12.59 5.87
C SER A 156 -18.91 12.04 6.98
N SER A 157 -18.53 10.77 6.89
CA SER A 157 -17.59 10.12 7.81
C SER A 157 -16.20 10.78 7.74
N ALA A 158 -15.70 11.05 6.53
CA ALA A 158 -14.39 11.65 6.30
C ALA A 158 -14.27 13.04 6.95
N ARG A 159 -15.35 13.84 6.96
CA ARG A 159 -15.37 15.16 7.62
C ARG A 159 -15.20 15.07 9.13
N VAL A 160 -15.85 14.11 9.80
CA VAL A 160 -15.72 13.91 11.24
C VAL A 160 -14.31 13.42 11.58
N ILE A 161 -13.78 12.47 10.84
CA ILE A 161 -12.40 11.97 11.01
C ILE A 161 -11.40 13.11 10.81
N HIS A 162 -11.56 13.90 9.75
CA HIS A 162 -10.70 15.06 9.48
C HIS A 162 -10.73 16.09 10.63
N ALA A 163 -11.91 16.39 11.17
CA ALA A 163 -12.04 17.30 12.30
C ALA A 163 -11.27 16.77 13.54
N ALA A 164 -11.31 15.48 13.80
CA ALA A 164 -10.54 14.85 14.88
C ALA A 164 -9.02 14.97 14.63
N MET A 165 -8.55 14.75 13.41
CA MET A 165 -7.14 14.94 13.05
C MET A 165 -6.69 16.40 13.22
N GLN A 166 -7.51 17.36 12.82
CA GLN A 166 -7.23 18.79 13.03
C GLN A 166 -7.23 19.18 14.50
N ALA A 167 -8.12 18.60 15.32
CA ALA A 167 -8.11 18.79 16.76
C ALA A 167 -6.79 18.32 17.40
N GLY A 168 -6.28 17.16 16.96
CA GLY A 168 -4.98 16.66 17.38
C GLY A 168 -3.81 17.58 17.02
N LEU A 169 -3.76 18.05 15.77
CA LEU A 169 -2.74 19.00 15.31
C LEU A 169 -2.79 20.30 16.16
N LYS A 170 -3.97 20.86 16.36
CA LYS A 170 -4.18 22.06 17.17
C LYS A 170 -3.73 21.88 18.63
N ALA A 171 -4.03 20.74 19.24
CA ALA A 171 -3.61 20.40 20.61
C ALA A 171 -2.08 20.32 20.76
N ALA A 172 -1.37 19.98 19.67
CA ALA A 172 0.08 19.95 19.62
C ALA A 172 0.72 21.29 19.19
N GLY A 173 -0.07 22.31 18.85
CA GLY A 173 0.43 23.59 18.33
C GLY A 173 0.93 23.52 16.88
N LEU A 174 0.47 22.53 16.13
CA LEU A 174 0.80 22.35 14.70
C LEU A 174 -0.27 22.97 13.80
N PRO A 175 0.09 23.47 12.60
CA PRO A 175 -0.88 23.99 11.64
C PRO A 175 -1.91 22.93 11.23
N VAL A 176 -3.19 23.29 11.22
CA VAL A 176 -4.26 22.37 10.86
C VAL A 176 -4.25 22.02 9.37
N GLU A 177 -3.65 22.86 8.55
CA GLU A 177 -3.46 22.66 7.12
C GLU A 177 -2.47 21.54 6.79
N CYS A 178 -1.83 20.91 7.78
CA CYS A 178 -1.06 19.69 7.59
C CYS A 178 -1.92 18.52 7.13
N VAL A 179 -3.22 18.52 7.47
CA VAL A 179 -4.19 17.52 7.01
C VAL A 179 -5.41 18.25 6.46
N GLN A 180 -5.71 18.04 5.19
CA GLN A 180 -6.82 18.71 4.52
C GLN A 180 -7.67 17.72 3.73
N ILE A 181 -8.97 18.03 3.58
CA ILE A 181 -9.89 17.37 2.65
C ILE A 181 -10.52 18.43 1.73
N PRO A 182 -10.80 18.13 0.45
CA PRO A 182 -11.58 19.03 -0.41
C PRO A 182 -12.95 19.34 0.19
N PRO A 183 -13.55 20.51 -0.13
CA PRO A 183 -14.83 20.93 0.46
C PRO A 183 -16.00 20.02 0.06
N ASP A 184 -15.89 19.35 -1.08
CA ASP A 184 -16.90 18.45 -1.61
C ASP A 184 -16.28 17.26 -2.35
N ALA A 185 -17.13 16.41 -2.94
CA ALA A 185 -16.72 15.20 -3.65
C ALA A 185 -16.61 15.42 -5.17
N ASP A 186 -16.45 16.64 -5.66
CA ASP A 186 -16.32 16.88 -7.10
C ASP A 186 -15.12 16.09 -7.66
N ARG A 187 -15.37 15.44 -8.80
CA ARG A 187 -14.31 14.69 -9.53
C ARG A 187 -13.26 15.60 -10.14
N ALA A 188 -13.57 16.87 -10.35
CA ALA A 188 -12.60 17.88 -10.80
C ALA A 188 -11.43 18.02 -9.83
N HIS A 189 -11.64 17.84 -8.51
CA HIS A 189 -10.56 17.88 -7.53
C HIS A 189 -9.49 16.80 -7.78
N VAL A 190 -9.89 15.61 -8.26
CA VAL A 190 -8.92 14.55 -8.62
C VAL A 190 -8.04 15.04 -9.78
N ALA A 191 -8.63 15.55 -10.85
CA ALA A 191 -7.87 16.07 -12.00
C ALA A 191 -6.93 17.21 -11.59
N SER A 192 -7.40 18.12 -10.72
CA SER A 192 -6.58 19.22 -10.19
C SER A 192 -5.42 18.69 -9.34
N MET A 193 -5.63 17.66 -8.48
CA MET A 193 -4.54 17.03 -7.72
C MET A 193 -3.50 16.39 -8.64
N LEU A 194 -3.95 15.65 -9.67
CA LEU A 194 -3.06 15.00 -10.64
C LEU A 194 -2.25 16.00 -11.46
N GLY A 195 -2.82 17.20 -11.72
CA GLY A 195 -2.16 18.30 -12.42
C GLY A 195 -1.27 19.19 -11.56
N ALA A 196 -1.28 19.07 -10.23
CA ALA A 196 -0.65 19.99 -9.27
C ALA A 196 0.87 19.78 -9.13
N ALA A 197 1.58 19.56 -10.22
CA ALA A 197 3.04 19.43 -10.26
C ALA A 197 3.73 20.66 -9.63
N GLY A 198 4.71 20.41 -8.76
CA GLY A 198 5.41 21.45 -7.99
C GLY A 198 4.66 21.95 -6.74
N LEU A 199 3.38 21.59 -6.57
CA LEU A 199 2.59 21.86 -5.36
C LEU A 199 2.33 20.59 -4.53
N ILE A 200 2.03 19.48 -5.19
CA ILE A 200 1.95 18.14 -4.58
C ILE A 200 3.20 17.38 -5.03
N ASP A 201 3.85 16.66 -4.12
CA ASP A 201 5.13 15.98 -4.36
C ASP A 201 4.94 14.48 -4.68
N LEU A 202 3.85 13.87 -4.20
CA LEU A 202 3.55 12.47 -4.39
C LEU A 202 2.04 12.23 -4.35
N ILE A 203 1.52 11.41 -5.27
CA ILE A 203 0.14 10.92 -5.25
C ILE A 203 0.14 9.44 -4.87
N ILE A 204 -0.78 9.04 -3.99
CA ILE A 204 -1.00 7.66 -3.60
C ILE A 204 -2.48 7.30 -3.82
N PRO A 205 -2.82 6.55 -4.88
CA PRO A 205 -4.19 6.05 -5.06
C PRO A 205 -4.44 4.79 -4.23
N ARG A 206 -5.66 4.69 -3.67
CA ARG A 206 -6.17 3.51 -2.94
C ARG A 206 -7.60 3.20 -3.38
N GLY A 207 -7.76 2.36 -4.37
CA GLY A 207 -9.06 2.00 -4.93
C GLY A 207 -8.95 0.82 -5.88
N GLY A 208 -9.98 0.63 -6.70
CA GLY A 208 -9.97 -0.40 -7.72
C GLY A 208 -9.02 -0.09 -8.88
N LYS A 209 -8.74 -1.10 -9.70
CA LYS A 209 -7.84 -1.04 -10.87
C LYS A 209 -8.08 0.19 -11.75
N SER A 210 -9.33 0.48 -12.09
CA SER A 210 -9.70 1.61 -12.97
C SER A 210 -9.29 2.98 -12.39
N LEU A 211 -9.40 3.17 -11.07
CA LEU A 211 -8.92 4.40 -10.42
C LEU A 211 -7.41 4.49 -10.52
N VAL A 212 -6.70 3.42 -10.21
CA VAL A 212 -5.23 3.41 -10.20
C VAL A 212 -4.68 3.62 -11.61
N GLU A 213 -5.20 2.93 -12.61
CA GLU A 213 -4.82 3.11 -14.02
C GLU A 213 -5.05 4.55 -14.50
N ARG A 214 -6.21 5.11 -14.17
CA ARG A 214 -6.50 6.51 -14.48
C ARG A 214 -5.51 7.47 -13.83
N VAL A 215 -5.24 7.30 -12.54
CA VAL A 215 -4.26 8.13 -11.82
C VAL A 215 -2.88 8.01 -12.46
N CYS A 216 -2.42 6.81 -12.77
CA CYS A 216 -1.12 6.60 -13.42
C CYS A 216 -1.04 7.21 -14.83
N ALA A 217 -2.14 7.18 -15.58
CA ALA A 217 -2.20 7.72 -16.93
C ALA A 217 -2.27 9.27 -16.99
N GLU A 218 -3.00 9.89 -16.03
CA GLU A 218 -3.29 11.33 -16.06
C GLU A 218 -2.34 12.15 -15.17
N ALA A 219 -1.62 11.54 -14.22
CA ALA A 219 -0.82 12.26 -13.24
C ALA A 219 0.41 12.94 -13.88
N ARG A 220 0.61 14.22 -13.53
CA ARG A 220 1.84 14.98 -13.74
C ARG A 220 2.70 15.07 -12.48
N VAL A 221 2.23 14.49 -11.40
CA VAL A 221 2.90 14.34 -10.10
C VAL A 221 3.36 12.89 -10.00
N PRO A 222 4.52 12.59 -9.39
CA PRO A 222 4.92 11.22 -9.12
C PRO A 222 3.83 10.41 -8.43
N VAL A 223 3.64 9.15 -8.82
CA VAL A 223 2.61 8.25 -8.28
C VAL A 223 3.26 7.03 -7.64
N LEU A 224 2.84 6.71 -6.43
CA LEU A 224 3.21 5.49 -5.73
C LEU A 224 1.97 4.59 -5.64
N ALA A 225 1.92 3.53 -6.45
CA ALA A 225 0.72 2.72 -6.61
C ALA A 225 1.02 1.26 -6.93
N HIS A 226 0.00 0.41 -6.75
CA HIS A 226 -0.18 -0.84 -7.45
C HIS A 226 -1.61 -0.92 -8.00
N ALA A 227 -1.78 -1.54 -9.15
CA ALA A 227 -3.10 -1.69 -9.77
C ALA A 227 -3.75 -3.03 -9.36
N GLU A 228 -2.97 -4.11 -9.37
CA GLU A 228 -3.40 -5.49 -9.12
C GLU A 228 -2.33 -6.26 -8.35
N GLY A 229 -2.76 -7.29 -7.60
CA GLY A 229 -1.90 -8.23 -6.89
C GLY A 229 -1.92 -9.62 -7.56
N LEU A 230 -1.35 -9.77 -8.75
CA LEU A 230 -1.17 -11.06 -9.41
C LEU A 230 0.03 -11.80 -8.81
N CYS A 231 -0.18 -12.35 -7.61
CA CYS A 231 0.87 -13.03 -6.87
C CYS A 231 0.99 -14.50 -7.28
N HIS A 232 2.22 -15.03 -7.32
CA HIS A 232 2.50 -16.42 -7.64
C HIS A 232 3.12 -17.15 -6.45
N THR A 233 2.78 -18.45 -6.32
CA THR A 233 3.53 -19.39 -5.48
C THR A 233 4.05 -20.49 -6.37
N TYR A 234 5.39 -20.62 -6.47
CA TYR A 234 6.06 -21.66 -7.22
C TYR A 234 6.55 -22.76 -6.27
N VAL A 235 6.12 -23.99 -6.52
CA VAL A 235 6.54 -25.20 -5.80
C VAL A 235 7.59 -25.91 -6.66
N HIS A 236 8.87 -25.78 -6.25
CA HIS A 236 10.03 -26.33 -6.95
C HIS A 236 10.19 -27.84 -6.71
N ALA A 237 10.93 -28.51 -7.61
CA ALA A 237 11.20 -29.95 -7.56
C ALA A 237 11.75 -30.47 -6.21
N ALA A 238 12.56 -29.66 -5.52
CA ALA A 238 13.14 -29.95 -4.21
C ALA A 238 12.33 -29.37 -3.05
N ALA A 239 11.02 -29.16 -3.19
CA ALA A 239 10.18 -28.68 -2.11
C ALA A 239 9.86 -29.79 -1.10
N ASP A 240 9.88 -29.45 0.20
CA ASP A 240 9.20 -30.26 1.21
C ASP A 240 7.69 -30.22 0.96
N LEU A 241 7.07 -31.39 0.79
CA LEU A 241 5.67 -31.50 0.36
C LEU A 241 4.69 -30.96 1.40
N GLU A 242 4.94 -31.19 2.69
CA GLU A 242 4.07 -30.74 3.76
C GLU A 242 4.19 -29.24 3.98
N MET A 243 5.40 -28.67 3.86
CA MET A 243 5.61 -27.24 3.88
C MET A 243 4.91 -26.57 2.71
N ALA A 244 5.04 -27.11 1.49
CA ALA A 244 4.39 -26.58 0.30
C ALA A 244 2.85 -26.57 0.45
N ARG A 245 2.25 -27.66 0.94
CA ARG A 245 0.80 -27.72 1.20
C ARG A 245 0.35 -26.63 2.17
N ARG A 246 1.05 -26.46 3.30
CA ARG A 246 0.72 -25.42 4.28
C ARG A 246 0.84 -24.01 3.71
N ILE A 247 1.92 -23.73 2.98
CA ILE A 247 2.17 -22.41 2.39
C ILE A 247 1.10 -22.10 1.34
N VAL A 248 0.85 -22.99 0.38
CA VAL A 248 -0.13 -22.76 -0.71
C VAL A 248 -1.54 -22.56 -0.15
N LEU A 249 -1.98 -23.41 0.80
CA LEU A 249 -3.27 -23.24 1.47
C LEU A 249 -3.40 -21.88 2.16
N ASN A 250 -2.38 -21.47 2.91
CA ASN A 250 -2.38 -20.17 3.58
C ASN A 250 -2.34 -19.02 2.56
N ALA A 251 -1.48 -19.10 1.56
CA ALA A 251 -1.28 -18.08 0.55
C ALA A 251 -2.57 -17.77 -0.24
N LYS A 252 -3.39 -18.79 -0.52
CA LYS A 252 -4.67 -18.59 -1.22
C LYS A 252 -5.83 -18.33 -0.29
N LEU A 253 -6.00 -19.11 0.78
CA LEU A 253 -7.29 -19.21 1.49
C LEU A 253 -7.35 -18.46 2.83
N ARG A 254 -6.23 -17.97 3.39
CA ARG A 254 -6.28 -17.17 4.62
C ARG A 254 -7.17 -15.92 4.46
N ARG A 255 -6.98 -15.18 3.35
CA ARG A 255 -7.80 -14.03 2.94
C ARG A 255 -7.74 -13.87 1.42
N PRO A 256 -8.65 -14.50 0.67
CA PRO A 256 -8.59 -14.47 -0.81
C PRO A 256 -8.73 -13.06 -1.40
N GLY A 257 -9.49 -12.18 -0.75
CA GLY A 257 -9.81 -10.84 -1.24
C GLY A 257 -8.77 -9.75 -0.95
N ILE A 258 -7.49 -10.10 -0.75
CA ILE A 258 -6.38 -9.13 -0.59
C ILE A 258 -5.35 -9.32 -1.69
N CYS A 259 -4.66 -8.25 -2.06
CA CYS A 259 -3.67 -8.23 -3.14
C CYS A 259 -2.43 -9.14 -2.90
N GLY A 260 -2.16 -9.53 -1.64
CA GLY A 260 -1.13 -10.50 -1.29
C GLY A 260 -1.56 -11.97 -1.38
N ALA A 261 -2.81 -12.26 -1.77
CA ALA A 261 -3.25 -13.63 -1.99
C ALA A 261 -2.61 -14.21 -3.26
N THR A 262 -2.17 -15.46 -3.21
CA THR A 262 -1.69 -16.16 -4.42
C THR A 262 -2.85 -16.32 -5.41
N GLU A 263 -2.67 -15.84 -6.64
CA GLU A 263 -3.62 -15.98 -7.73
C GLU A 263 -3.24 -17.09 -8.70
N THR A 264 -1.93 -17.38 -8.80
CA THR A 264 -1.41 -18.48 -9.63
C THR A 264 -0.49 -19.38 -8.82
N LEU A 265 -0.77 -20.68 -8.84
CA LEU A 265 0.10 -21.77 -8.37
C LEU A 265 0.88 -22.33 -9.55
N LEU A 266 2.21 -22.26 -9.47
CA LEU A 266 3.11 -22.94 -10.40
C LEU A 266 3.72 -24.16 -9.72
N VAL A 267 3.74 -25.30 -10.37
CA VAL A 267 4.32 -26.54 -9.82
C VAL A 267 5.35 -27.08 -10.80
N ASP A 268 6.54 -27.41 -10.28
CA ASP A 268 7.58 -28.04 -11.11
C ASP A 268 7.12 -29.40 -11.63
N GLN A 269 7.34 -29.65 -12.93
CA GLN A 269 6.94 -30.91 -13.60
C GLN A 269 7.48 -32.13 -12.89
N ALA A 270 8.68 -32.08 -12.35
CA ALA A 270 9.33 -33.23 -11.69
C ALA A 270 8.60 -33.67 -10.42
N ILE A 271 7.91 -32.74 -9.73
CA ILE A 271 7.20 -33.03 -8.46
C ILE A 271 5.68 -32.99 -8.61
N ALA A 272 5.15 -32.40 -9.69
CA ALA A 272 3.72 -32.21 -9.91
C ALA A 272 2.88 -33.49 -9.74
N PRO A 273 3.26 -34.67 -10.31
CA PRO A 273 2.47 -35.87 -10.11
C PRO A 273 2.33 -36.33 -8.65
N LYS A 274 3.26 -35.94 -7.78
CA LYS A 274 3.26 -36.31 -6.35
C LYS A 274 2.46 -35.35 -5.49
N ILE A 275 2.53 -34.03 -5.80
CA ILE A 275 1.98 -33.00 -4.90
C ILE A 275 0.66 -32.42 -5.38
N LEU A 276 0.47 -32.27 -6.70
CA LEU A 276 -0.67 -31.54 -7.24
C LEU A 276 -2.03 -32.16 -6.89
N PRO A 277 -2.25 -33.51 -6.97
CA PRO A 277 -3.53 -34.09 -6.59
C PRO A 277 -3.92 -33.75 -5.14
N GLY A 278 -2.98 -33.89 -4.19
CA GLY A 278 -3.23 -33.60 -2.78
C GLY A 278 -3.43 -32.10 -2.50
N LEU A 279 -2.72 -31.20 -3.22
CA LEU A 279 -2.93 -29.75 -3.12
C LEU A 279 -4.32 -29.35 -3.61
N ILE A 280 -4.75 -29.90 -4.74
CA ILE A 280 -6.09 -29.62 -5.29
C ILE A 280 -7.18 -30.12 -4.34
N GLU A 281 -7.04 -31.32 -3.78
CA GLU A 281 -7.99 -31.88 -2.78
C GLU A 281 -8.07 -30.98 -1.52
N ASP A 282 -6.93 -30.59 -0.98
CA ASP A 282 -6.87 -29.72 0.22
C ASP A 282 -7.54 -28.35 0.01
N LEU A 283 -7.33 -27.75 -1.16
CA LEU A 283 -7.92 -26.48 -1.53
C LEU A 283 -9.41 -26.61 -1.84
N ALA A 284 -9.81 -27.64 -2.61
CA ALA A 284 -11.20 -27.90 -3.00
C ALA A 284 -12.09 -28.17 -1.78
N THR A 285 -11.62 -28.94 -0.81
CA THR A 285 -12.36 -29.21 0.45
C THR A 285 -12.64 -27.96 1.27
N ARG A 286 -11.92 -26.86 0.99
CA ARG A 286 -12.12 -25.53 1.60
C ARG A 286 -12.81 -24.53 0.68
N GLY A 287 -13.41 -25.01 -0.42
CA GLY A 287 -14.23 -24.21 -1.34
C GLY A 287 -13.45 -23.49 -2.43
N CYS A 288 -12.17 -23.82 -2.64
CA CYS A 288 -11.42 -23.26 -3.77
C CYS A 288 -11.82 -23.93 -5.09
N THR A 289 -11.93 -23.13 -6.15
CA THR A 289 -12.12 -23.58 -7.53
C THR A 289 -10.88 -23.27 -8.36
N PHE A 290 -10.76 -23.87 -9.56
CA PHE A 290 -9.51 -23.85 -10.29
C PHE A 290 -9.67 -23.47 -11.76
N ARG A 291 -8.57 -22.98 -12.36
CA ARG A 291 -8.34 -22.85 -13.80
C ARG A 291 -6.95 -23.45 -14.06
N ALA A 292 -6.87 -24.53 -14.81
CA ALA A 292 -5.64 -25.31 -14.92
C ALA A 292 -5.14 -25.40 -16.37
N ASP A 293 -3.84 -25.31 -16.57
CA ASP A 293 -3.22 -25.54 -17.86
C ASP A 293 -3.36 -27.03 -18.32
N ALA A 294 -2.97 -27.33 -19.53
CA ALA A 294 -3.08 -28.69 -20.09
C ALA A 294 -2.26 -29.69 -19.28
N ARG A 295 -1.03 -29.32 -18.85
CA ARG A 295 -0.11 -30.20 -18.12
C ARG A 295 -0.62 -30.54 -16.71
N ALA A 296 -1.22 -29.57 -16.04
CA ALA A 296 -1.87 -29.81 -14.73
C ALA A 296 -3.11 -30.72 -14.91
N ARG A 297 -3.86 -30.57 -15.99
CA ARG A 297 -5.02 -31.41 -16.32
C ARG A 297 -4.65 -32.83 -16.73
N ASP A 298 -3.47 -33.03 -17.32
CA ASP A 298 -2.96 -34.41 -17.59
C ASP A 298 -2.73 -35.16 -16.27
N ILE A 299 -2.45 -34.47 -15.16
CA ILE A 299 -2.24 -35.03 -13.81
C ILE A 299 -3.58 -35.14 -13.04
N VAL A 300 -4.43 -34.10 -13.13
CA VAL A 300 -5.74 -34.02 -12.48
C VAL A 300 -6.81 -33.70 -13.52
N PRO A 301 -7.38 -34.72 -14.21
CA PRO A 301 -8.20 -34.51 -15.42
C PRO A 301 -9.50 -33.71 -15.21
N ASP A 302 -10.05 -33.70 -14.02
CA ASP A 302 -11.34 -33.06 -13.71
C ASP A 302 -11.21 -31.53 -13.51
N LEU A 303 -10.01 -30.95 -13.60
CA LEU A 303 -9.82 -29.52 -13.47
C LEU A 303 -10.35 -28.76 -14.69
N PRO A 304 -11.08 -27.64 -14.48
CA PRO A 304 -11.47 -26.75 -15.58
C PRO A 304 -10.24 -26.19 -16.31
N ALA A 305 -10.32 -26.13 -17.64
CA ALA A 305 -9.24 -25.60 -18.46
C ALA A 305 -9.05 -24.09 -18.20
N ALA A 306 -7.79 -23.68 -18.05
CA ALA A 306 -7.41 -22.27 -18.04
C ALA A 306 -7.33 -21.71 -19.47
N THR A 307 -7.64 -20.44 -19.58
CA THR A 307 -7.33 -19.59 -20.72
C THR A 307 -6.09 -18.71 -20.39
N GLU A 308 -5.54 -18.03 -21.38
CA GLU A 308 -4.46 -17.05 -21.14
C GLU A 308 -4.91 -15.93 -20.18
N ASP A 309 -6.16 -15.47 -20.30
CA ASP A 309 -6.73 -14.43 -19.46
C ASP A 309 -6.87 -14.86 -17.99
N ASP A 310 -7.04 -16.15 -17.72
CA ASP A 310 -7.14 -16.66 -16.34
C ASP A 310 -5.80 -16.48 -15.57
N PHE A 311 -4.66 -16.56 -16.26
CA PHE A 311 -3.35 -16.28 -15.67
C PHE A 311 -3.07 -14.77 -15.48
N ALA A 312 -3.78 -13.92 -16.19
CA ALA A 312 -3.69 -12.47 -16.09
C ALA A 312 -4.83 -11.86 -15.23
N THR A 313 -5.55 -12.69 -14.47
CA THR A 313 -6.72 -12.27 -13.68
C THR A 313 -6.41 -12.30 -12.19
N GLU A 314 -6.58 -11.15 -11.52
CA GLU A 314 -6.66 -11.07 -10.06
C GLU A 314 -8.07 -11.48 -9.62
N TRP A 315 -8.22 -12.70 -9.13
CA TRP A 315 -9.53 -13.28 -8.79
C TRP A 315 -10.17 -12.62 -7.56
N LEU A 316 -9.36 -12.26 -6.57
CA LEU A 316 -9.81 -11.73 -5.26
C LEU A 316 -10.87 -12.63 -4.58
N ASP A 317 -10.89 -13.90 -4.93
CA ASP A 317 -11.84 -14.92 -4.46
C ASP A 317 -11.13 -16.27 -4.30
N ALA A 318 -11.82 -17.28 -3.81
CA ALA A 318 -11.33 -18.65 -3.70
C ALA A 318 -11.27 -19.35 -5.08
N ILE A 319 -10.59 -18.72 -6.03
CA ILE A 319 -10.29 -19.22 -7.38
C ILE A 319 -8.78 -19.17 -7.57
N LEU A 320 -8.18 -20.23 -8.11
CA LEU A 320 -6.73 -20.36 -8.28
C LEU A 320 -6.40 -20.83 -9.71
N SER A 321 -5.54 -20.07 -10.39
CA SER A 321 -4.93 -20.51 -11.63
C SER A 321 -3.80 -21.50 -11.33
N VAL A 322 -3.67 -22.57 -12.10
CA VAL A 322 -2.71 -23.66 -11.85
C VAL A 322 -1.93 -23.96 -13.12
N GLY A 323 -0.62 -23.86 -13.05
CA GLY A 323 0.29 -24.20 -14.17
C GLY A 323 1.39 -25.16 -13.74
N VAL A 324 1.86 -25.97 -14.70
CA VAL A 324 3.04 -26.85 -14.53
C VAL A 324 4.18 -26.32 -15.39
N VAL A 325 5.34 -26.12 -14.77
CA VAL A 325 6.51 -25.47 -15.36
C VAL A 325 7.77 -26.36 -15.35
N ASP A 326 8.72 -26.08 -16.25
CA ASP A 326 9.99 -26.81 -16.39
C ASP A 326 11.12 -26.11 -15.61
N GLY A 327 11.05 -26.17 -14.26
CA GLY A 327 12.07 -25.60 -13.41
C GLY A 327 11.91 -24.09 -13.17
N VAL A 328 12.94 -23.51 -12.53
CA VAL A 328 12.93 -22.12 -12.05
C VAL A 328 12.83 -21.11 -13.18
N GLU A 329 13.55 -21.34 -14.30
CA GLU A 329 13.58 -20.40 -15.43
C GLU A 329 12.22 -20.27 -16.12
N ASP A 330 11.49 -21.38 -16.26
CA ASP A 330 10.14 -21.36 -16.85
C ASP A 330 9.14 -20.69 -15.89
N ALA A 331 9.28 -20.93 -14.58
CA ALA A 331 8.51 -20.20 -13.56
C ALA A 331 8.76 -18.69 -13.61
N LEU A 332 10.02 -18.26 -13.75
CA LEU A 332 10.38 -16.84 -13.90
C LEU A 332 9.82 -16.24 -15.18
N ALA A 333 9.87 -16.99 -16.30
CA ALA A 333 9.29 -16.54 -17.57
C ALA A 333 7.77 -16.37 -17.48
N HIS A 334 7.07 -17.30 -16.79
CA HIS A 334 5.64 -17.18 -16.51
C HIS A 334 5.32 -15.94 -15.69
N ILE A 335 6.03 -15.75 -14.58
CA ILE A 335 5.86 -14.57 -13.68
C ILE A 335 6.13 -13.27 -14.44
N ALA A 336 7.18 -13.21 -15.25
CA ALA A 336 7.50 -12.03 -16.05
C ALA A 336 6.41 -11.70 -17.08
N ARG A 337 5.69 -12.70 -17.58
CA ARG A 337 4.60 -12.54 -18.56
C ARG A 337 3.29 -12.08 -17.92
N TYR A 338 2.90 -12.68 -16.81
CA TYR A 338 1.56 -12.52 -16.23
C TYR A 338 1.54 -11.75 -14.89
N GLY A 339 2.67 -11.68 -14.19
CA GLY A 339 2.76 -11.04 -12.87
C GLY A 339 2.57 -9.54 -12.91
N SER A 340 2.13 -8.99 -11.79
CA SER A 340 1.94 -7.55 -11.57
C SER A 340 3.11 -6.88 -10.84
N ALA A 341 4.23 -7.57 -10.69
CA ALA A 341 5.38 -7.17 -9.89
C ALA A 341 5.06 -6.91 -8.40
N HIS A 342 4.06 -7.62 -7.86
CA HIS A 342 3.62 -7.45 -6.48
C HIS A 342 4.38 -8.38 -5.54
N THR A 343 4.01 -9.65 -5.44
CA THR A 343 4.61 -10.60 -4.49
C THR A 343 4.70 -11.99 -5.10
N GLU A 344 5.91 -12.55 -5.08
CA GLU A 344 6.19 -13.88 -5.61
C GLU A 344 6.85 -14.75 -4.54
N ALA A 345 6.51 -16.04 -4.51
CA ALA A 345 7.08 -16.98 -3.57
C ALA A 345 7.59 -18.24 -4.25
N ILE A 346 8.76 -18.73 -3.81
CA ILE A 346 9.26 -20.07 -4.11
C ILE A 346 9.22 -20.94 -2.86
N VAL A 347 8.81 -22.19 -3.01
CA VAL A 347 8.92 -23.22 -1.98
C VAL A 347 9.95 -24.25 -2.41
N THR A 348 11.08 -24.34 -1.70
CA THR A 348 12.18 -25.25 -2.04
C THR A 348 13.15 -25.42 -0.88
N GLU A 349 13.78 -26.59 -0.80
CA GLU A 349 14.96 -26.85 0.06
C GLU A 349 16.29 -26.68 -0.69
N ASP A 350 16.25 -26.40 -2.00
CA ASP A 350 17.42 -26.12 -2.82
C ASP A 350 17.76 -24.62 -2.78
N GLU A 351 18.86 -24.28 -2.09
CA GLU A 351 19.35 -22.89 -1.96
C GLU A 351 19.76 -22.26 -3.29
N VAL A 352 20.22 -23.07 -4.26
CA VAL A 352 20.60 -22.56 -5.59
C VAL A 352 19.34 -22.14 -6.36
N ALA A 353 18.32 -22.97 -6.34
CA ALA A 353 17.02 -22.65 -6.93
C ALA A 353 16.38 -21.44 -6.25
N ALA A 354 16.42 -21.37 -4.93
CA ALA A 354 15.93 -20.21 -4.17
C ALA A 354 16.67 -18.93 -4.56
N THR A 355 17.99 -18.95 -4.60
CA THR A 355 18.82 -17.80 -4.96
C THR A 355 18.56 -17.36 -6.40
N THR A 356 18.41 -18.31 -7.33
CA THR A 356 18.07 -18.02 -8.73
C THR A 356 16.71 -17.32 -8.82
N PHE A 357 15.70 -17.84 -8.11
CA PHE A 357 14.36 -17.25 -8.09
C PHE A 357 14.36 -15.84 -7.46
N LEU A 358 15.02 -15.66 -6.32
CA LEU A 358 15.11 -14.38 -5.61
C LEU A 358 15.80 -13.29 -6.47
N ASN A 359 16.83 -13.67 -7.23
CA ASN A 359 17.56 -12.73 -8.09
C ASN A 359 16.90 -12.52 -9.46
N GLY A 360 16.18 -13.53 -9.96
CA GLY A 360 15.53 -13.50 -11.27
C GLY A 360 14.16 -12.82 -11.28
N THR A 361 13.53 -12.69 -10.12
CA THR A 361 12.21 -12.09 -9.98
C THR A 361 12.29 -10.58 -9.79
N ASP A 362 11.59 -9.82 -10.63
CA ASP A 362 11.49 -8.36 -10.49
C ASP A 362 10.13 -7.96 -9.90
N SER A 363 9.84 -8.41 -8.70
CA SER A 363 8.65 -8.03 -7.93
C SER A 363 9.01 -7.24 -6.68
N ALA A 364 8.04 -6.52 -6.13
CA ALA A 364 8.24 -5.68 -4.95
C ALA A 364 8.62 -6.50 -3.72
N VAL A 365 8.07 -7.71 -3.62
CA VAL A 365 8.36 -8.66 -2.55
C VAL A 365 8.62 -10.03 -3.18
N VAL A 366 9.72 -10.65 -2.79
CA VAL A 366 10.08 -12.02 -3.21
C VAL A 366 10.35 -12.84 -1.96
N MET A 367 9.73 -14.01 -1.87
CA MET A 367 9.73 -14.84 -0.68
C MET A 367 10.31 -16.22 -0.94
N TRP A 368 11.05 -16.73 0.01
CA TRP A 368 11.51 -18.10 0.04
C TRP A 368 10.91 -18.82 1.25
N ASN A 369 10.17 -19.92 1.01
CA ASN A 369 9.50 -20.74 2.02
C ASN A 369 8.55 -19.96 2.93
N ALA A 370 7.89 -18.96 2.38
CA ALA A 370 6.92 -18.13 3.10
C ALA A 370 5.65 -17.91 2.25
N SER A 371 4.52 -17.73 2.92
CA SER A 371 3.25 -17.40 2.27
C SER A 371 3.25 -15.97 1.76
N THR A 372 2.73 -15.72 0.56
CA THR A 372 2.55 -14.37 -0.01
C THR A 372 1.68 -13.47 0.87
N GLN A 373 0.89 -14.04 1.78
CA GLN A 373 0.06 -13.32 2.77
C GLN A 373 0.87 -12.53 3.80
N PHE A 374 2.19 -12.75 3.90
CA PHE A 374 3.09 -11.94 4.72
C PHE A 374 3.45 -10.60 4.07
N CYS A 375 3.02 -10.33 2.83
CA CYS A 375 3.19 -9.00 2.22
C CYS A 375 2.23 -7.98 2.86
N ASP A 376 2.62 -7.48 4.01
CA ASP A 376 1.84 -6.61 4.90
C ASP A 376 2.80 -5.79 5.77
N GLY A 377 2.55 -4.50 5.93
CA GLY A 377 3.43 -3.61 6.71
C GLY A 377 3.49 -3.96 8.20
N GLY A 378 2.45 -4.56 8.76
CA GLY A 378 2.45 -5.06 10.14
C GLY A 378 3.37 -6.27 10.28
N GLU A 379 3.26 -7.24 9.37
CA GLU A 379 4.10 -8.44 9.34
C GLU A 379 5.58 -8.12 9.05
N PHE A 380 5.87 -7.07 8.27
CA PHE A 380 7.22 -6.60 8.01
C PHE A 380 7.82 -5.76 9.15
N GLY A 381 7.07 -5.54 10.23
CA GLY A 381 7.52 -4.76 11.37
C GLY A 381 7.46 -3.24 11.16
N PHE A 382 6.81 -2.77 10.09
CA PHE A 382 6.60 -1.33 9.83
C PHE A 382 5.47 -0.75 10.70
N GLY A 383 4.70 -1.60 11.37
CA GLY A 383 3.61 -1.25 12.27
C GLY A 383 2.34 -0.78 11.58
N ALA A 384 2.44 -0.06 10.48
CA ALA A 384 1.32 0.41 9.65
C ALA A 384 1.79 0.66 8.22
N GLU A 385 0.86 0.61 7.27
CA GLU A 385 1.12 0.93 5.87
C GLU A 385 0.00 1.79 5.26
N ILE A 386 0.36 2.63 4.31
CA ILE A 386 -0.60 3.43 3.52
C ILE A 386 -1.07 2.65 2.27
N GLY A 387 -0.33 1.63 1.88
CA GLY A 387 -0.57 0.74 0.76
C GLY A 387 0.67 -0.01 0.35
N ILE A 388 0.60 -0.72 -0.77
CA ILE A 388 1.73 -1.42 -1.38
C ILE A 388 2.09 -0.71 -2.68
N ALA A 389 3.37 -0.63 -3.01
CA ALA A 389 3.86 -0.07 -4.25
C ALA A 389 4.60 -1.12 -5.06
N THR A 390 4.23 -1.30 -6.33
CA THR A 390 4.89 -2.27 -7.22
C THR A 390 5.84 -1.62 -8.22
N GLY A 391 5.73 -0.29 -8.40
CA GLY A 391 6.59 0.47 -9.30
C GLY A 391 8.05 0.51 -8.85
N ARG A 392 8.98 0.79 -9.80
CA ARG A 392 10.42 0.94 -9.54
C ARG A 392 10.75 2.37 -9.11
N PHE A 393 10.16 2.82 -8.00
CA PHE A 393 10.41 4.14 -7.44
C PHE A 393 11.31 4.04 -6.19
N HIS A 394 11.44 5.13 -5.41
CA HIS A 394 12.23 5.13 -4.17
C HIS A 394 11.67 4.17 -3.10
N ALA A 395 10.37 3.85 -3.16
CA ALA A 395 9.70 2.90 -2.29
C ALA A 395 9.05 1.80 -3.12
N ARG A 396 9.17 0.55 -2.67
CA ARG A 396 8.63 -0.64 -3.29
C ARG A 396 8.22 -1.64 -2.21
N GLY A 397 7.13 -2.36 -2.38
CA GLY A 397 6.51 -3.20 -1.33
C GLY A 397 5.60 -2.39 -0.40
N PRO A 398 5.36 -2.86 0.84
CA PRO A 398 4.56 -2.13 1.83
C PRO A 398 5.11 -0.73 2.10
N VAL A 399 4.25 0.29 2.02
CA VAL A 399 4.62 1.71 2.17
C VAL A 399 4.30 2.15 3.60
N GLY A 400 5.29 2.06 4.48
CA GLY A 400 5.24 2.54 5.85
C GLY A 400 5.88 3.92 6.02
N LEU A 401 6.34 4.22 7.24
CA LEU A 401 6.89 5.54 7.59
C LEU A 401 8.16 5.89 6.81
N GLU A 402 9.11 4.94 6.69
CA GLU A 402 10.38 5.17 5.98
C GLU A 402 10.15 5.47 4.50
N GLN A 403 9.19 4.76 3.88
CA GLN A 403 8.86 4.90 2.46
C GLN A 403 8.15 6.24 2.16
N LEU A 404 7.64 6.93 3.18
CA LEU A 404 7.11 8.30 3.08
C LEU A 404 8.19 9.37 3.31
N THR A 405 9.46 8.97 3.27
CA THR A 405 10.60 9.88 3.31
C THR A 405 11.44 9.79 2.05
N THR A 406 12.19 10.84 1.79
CA THR A 406 13.33 10.89 0.87
C THR A 406 14.57 11.22 1.67
N TYR A 407 15.64 11.66 1.04
CA TYR A 407 16.85 12.05 1.77
C TYR A 407 17.49 13.31 1.18
N ARG A 408 18.29 13.98 2.00
CA ARG A 408 19.23 15.01 1.56
C ARG A 408 20.66 14.61 1.96
N TYR A 409 21.62 15.20 1.30
CA TYR A 409 23.01 15.14 1.73
C TYR A 409 23.34 16.35 2.60
N GLU A 410 23.92 16.09 3.77
CA GLU A 410 24.53 17.09 4.63
C GLU A 410 26.06 16.97 4.46
N VAL A 411 26.71 18.05 4.02
CA VAL A 411 28.16 18.09 3.82
C VAL A 411 28.75 19.00 4.89
N ILE A 412 29.53 18.41 5.79
CA ILE A 412 30.14 19.10 6.92
C ILE A 412 31.62 19.25 6.64
N GLY A 413 32.09 20.48 6.66
CA GLY A 413 33.47 20.85 6.42
C GLY A 413 34.02 21.85 7.41
N THR A 414 35.30 22.20 7.28
CA THR A 414 36.05 23.15 8.09
C THR A 414 36.69 24.24 7.22
N GLY A 415 36.12 24.52 6.04
CA GLY A 415 36.57 25.56 5.11
C GLY A 415 37.20 25.02 3.83
N GLN A 416 36.99 23.74 3.50
CA GLN A 416 37.48 23.15 2.23
C GLN A 416 36.90 23.86 1.02
N VAL A 417 37.74 24.15 0.04
CA VAL A 417 37.37 24.70 -1.27
C VAL A 417 37.75 23.71 -2.38
N ARG A 418 36.99 23.72 -3.46
CA ARG A 418 37.30 22.96 -4.66
C ARG A 418 38.19 23.83 -5.55
N LEU A 419 39.41 23.28 -5.88
CA LEU A 419 40.36 23.91 -6.80
C LEU A 419 39.91 23.71 -8.27
#